data_a907eab64ce1d395ce4ce822b0aefb98
#
_entry.id   a907eab64ce1d395ce4ce822b0aefb98
#
_cell.length_a   1.000
_cell.length_b   1.000
_cell.length_c   1.000
_cell.angle_alpha   90.00
_cell.angle_beta   90.00
_cell.angle_gamma   90.00
#
_symmetry.space_group_name_H-M   'P 1'
#
loop_
_entity.id
_entity.type
_entity.pdbx_description
1 polymer ?
#
loop_
_entity_poly.entity_id
_entity_poly.type
_entity_poly.pdbx_seq_one_letter_code
_entity_poly.pdbx_strand_id
1 'polypeptide(L)'
;MRWPVDVLVEGPTDLFVARRLLHACGLEVGTVYPQRGCGYVCTMAPKLAPATVHAPLLVLLDYMDVEEPGDCPPRVVQRHRPALIQPEHYLLRLVVRELESWLLADREAIAGWLGIGLARIPEDPQAEPDPKRTLVNLARLSRRRALREALVPRPGHAAVVGPDYVGQTGRFIQEIWRPDRARRRAGSLDRCLLRLDDLRVRLDGG
;
A
#
# COMPACT_ATOMS: atom_id res chain seq x y z
N MET A 1 -20.05 15.88 -3.23
CA MET A 1 -18.80 16.24 -3.96
C MET A 1 -17.70 15.35 -3.42
N ARG A 2 -16.83 14.73 -4.25
CA ARG A 2 -15.70 13.96 -3.72
C ARG A 2 -14.46 14.84 -3.71
N TRP A 3 -13.70 14.79 -2.64
CA TRP A 3 -12.54 15.65 -2.46
C TRP A 3 -11.30 15.04 -3.10
N PRO A 4 -10.58 15.74 -4.00
CA PRO A 4 -9.36 15.23 -4.58
C PRO A 4 -8.23 15.22 -3.55
N VAL A 5 -7.50 14.11 -3.50
CA VAL A 5 -6.30 13.91 -2.68
C VAL A 5 -5.14 13.59 -3.59
N ASP A 6 -4.09 14.37 -3.51
CA ASP A 6 -2.85 14.12 -4.26
C ASP A 6 -2.14 12.88 -3.73
N VAL A 7 -1.45 12.17 -4.61
CA VAL A 7 -0.86 10.86 -4.28
C VAL A 7 0.62 10.83 -4.66
N LEU A 8 1.47 10.51 -3.68
CA LEU A 8 2.90 10.28 -3.84
C LEU A 8 3.23 8.87 -3.31
N VAL A 9 3.64 7.97 -4.19
CA VAL A 9 3.89 6.55 -3.89
C VAL A 9 5.11 6.06 -4.66
N GLU A 10 5.65 4.92 -4.25
CA GLU A 10 6.90 4.39 -4.78
C GLU A 10 6.74 3.78 -6.17
N GLY A 11 5.68 3.01 -6.39
CA GLY A 11 5.48 2.24 -7.60
C GLY A 11 4.02 2.11 -8.06
N PRO A 12 3.81 1.42 -9.19
CA PRO A 12 2.47 1.24 -9.75
C PRO A 12 1.53 0.44 -8.85
N THR A 13 2.04 -0.57 -8.13
CA THR A 13 1.22 -1.38 -7.22
C THR A 13 0.69 -0.53 -6.07
N ASP A 14 1.53 0.34 -5.51
CA ASP A 14 1.15 1.29 -4.46
C ASP A 14 0.07 2.26 -4.93
N LEU A 15 0.16 2.70 -6.19
CA LEU A 15 -0.87 3.55 -6.77
C LEU A 15 -2.23 2.85 -6.87
N PHE A 16 -2.27 1.57 -7.23
CA PHE A 16 -3.51 0.81 -7.23
C PHE A 16 -4.11 0.73 -5.82
N VAL A 17 -3.27 0.50 -4.79
CA VAL A 17 -3.71 0.50 -3.39
C VAL A 17 -4.18 1.88 -2.97
N ALA A 18 -3.43 2.95 -3.22
CA ALA A 18 -3.82 4.32 -2.86
C ALA A 18 -5.19 4.68 -3.46
N ARG A 19 -5.41 4.40 -4.76
CA ARG A 19 -6.70 4.58 -5.43
C ARG A 19 -7.83 3.81 -4.76
N ARG A 20 -7.58 2.54 -4.42
CA ARG A 20 -8.57 1.68 -3.78
C ARG A 20 -8.94 2.17 -2.39
N LEU A 21 -7.95 2.66 -1.60
CA LEU A 21 -8.18 3.22 -0.26
C LEU A 21 -8.96 4.52 -0.32
N LEU A 22 -8.55 5.46 -1.18
CA LEU A 22 -9.24 6.74 -1.35
C LEU A 22 -10.69 6.51 -1.76
N HIS A 23 -10.93 5.65 -2.75
CA HIS A 23 -12.29 5.31 -3.18
C HIS A 23 -13.13 4.68 -2.05
N ALA A 24 -12.53 3.79 -1.24
CA ALA A 24 -13.21 3.14 -0.12
C ALA A 24 -13.63 4.15 0.97
N CYS A 25 -12.87 5.24 1.14
CA CYS A 25 -13.18 6.32 2.07
C CYS A 25 -14.01 7.47 1.45
N GLY A 26 -14.50 7.32 0.20
CA GLY A 26 -15.30 8.34 -0.48
C GLY A 26 -14.50 9.56 -0.98
N LEU A 27 -13.17 9.42 -1.07
CA LEU A 27 -12.26 10.42 -1.60
C LEU A 27 -11.92 10.11 -3.08
N GLU A 28 -11.46 11.13 -3.82
CA GLU A 28 -10.99 10.99 -5.20
C GLU A 28 -9.47 11.16 -5.27
N VAL A 29 -8.88 10.58 -6.31
CA VAL A 29 -7.48 10.80 -6.61
C VAL A 29 -7.32 12.13 -7.34
N GLY A 30 -6.51 13.01 -6.78
CA GLY A 30 -6.07 14.26 -7.41
C GLY A 30 -4.84 14.04 -8.30
N THR A 31 -3.82 14.85 -8.11
CA THR A 31 -2.54 14.75 -8.82
C THR A 31 -1.80 13.47 -8.40
N VAL A 32 -1.36 12.69 -9.39
CA VAL A 32 -0.47 11.53 -9.15
C VAL A 32 0.96 11.94 -9.52
N TYR A 33 1.84 11.95 -8.53
CA TYR A 33 3.25 12.25 -8.75
C TYR A 33 4.00 11.06 -9.37
N PRO A 34 5.14 11.29 -10.08
CA PRO A 34 5.90 10.22 -10.70
C PRO A 34 6.34 9.14 -9.71
N GLN A 35 6.21 7.87 -10.10
CA GLN A 35 6.55 6.69 -9.31
C GLN A 35 7.99 6.29 -9.61
N ARG A 36 8.95 6.73 -8.79
CA ARG A 36 10.40 6.56 -9.01
C ARG A 36 11.11 5.93 -7.80
N GLY A 37 10.36 5.11 -7.03
CA GLY A 37 10.86 4.40 -5.86
C GLY A 37 10.99 5.26 -4.60
N CYS A 38 11.39 4.60 -3.50
CA CYS A 38 11.47 5.17 -2.16
C CYS A 38 12.30 6.46 -2.10
N GLY A 39 13.50 6.48 -2.68
CA GLY A 39 14.38 7.68 -2.67
C GLY A 39 13.73 8.92 -3.27
N TYR A 40 12.93 8.76 -4.34
CA TYR A 40 12.16 9.86 -4.91
C TYR A 40 11.05 10.32 -3.97
N VAL A 41 10.31 9.39 -3.38
CA VAL A 41 9.24 9.73 -2.42
C VAL A 41 9.82 10.48 -1.22
N CYS A 42 10.88 9.99 -0.61
CA CYS A 42 11.57 10.63 0.52
C CYS A 42 12.06 12.05 0.19
N THR A 43 12.53 12.27 -1.05
CA THR A 43 13.00 13.59 -1.51
C THR A 43 11.86 14.55 -1.79
N MET A 44 10.74 14.05 -2.36
CA MET A 44 9.63 14.89 -2.81
C MET A 44 8.61 15.20 -1.72
N ALA A 45 8.37 14.26 -0.80
CA ALA A 45 7.38 14.42 0.26
C ALA A 45 7.52 15.73 1.05
N PRO A 46 8.72 16.12 1.56
CA PRO A 46 8.88 17.39 2.26
C PRO A 46 8.72 18.62 1.35
N LYS A 47 9.05 18.51 0.05
CA LYS A 47 8.91 19.61 -0.92
C LYS A 47 7.44 19.87 -1.30
N LEU A 48 6.62 18.84 -1.28
CA LEU A 48 5.18 18.94 -1.57
C LEU A 48 4.36 19.34 -0.34
N ALA A 49 4.92 19.20 0.86
CA ALA A 49 4.23 19.51 2.10
C ALA A 49 3.62 20.94 2.18
N PRO A 50 4.27 22.01 1.71
CA PRO A 50 3.66 23.33 1.67
C PRO A 50 2.41 23.42 0.79
N ALA A 51 2.30 22.62 -0.28
CA ALA A 51 1.16 22.60 -1.18
C ALA A 51 -0.09 21.97 -0.57
N THR A 52 0.02 21.31 0.59
CA THR A 52 -1.13 20.72 1.30
C THR A 52 -2.14 21.73 1.82
N VAL A 53 -1.83 23.01 1.78
CA VAL A 53 -2.81 24.10 2.01
C VAL A 53 -3.86 24.19 0.89
N HIS A 54 -3.57 23.66 -0.30
CA HIS A 54 -4.47 23.70 -1.45
C HIS A 54 -5.15 22.36 -1.69
N ALA A 55 -4.44 21.25 -1.50
CA ALA A 55 -4.97 19.90 -1.67
C ALA A 55 -4.27 18.93 -0.69
N PRO A 56 -5.02 18.04 -0.04
CA PRO A 56 -4.41 17.01 0.81
C PRO A 56 -3.48 16.09 0.03
N LEU A 57 -2.44 15.59 0.69
CA LEU A 57 -1.44 14.69 0.11
C LEU A 57 -1.38 13.38 0.88
N LEU A 58 -1.63 12.27 0.19
CA LEU A 58 -1.35 10.91 0.69
C LEU A 58 0.03 10.46 0.22
N VAL A 59 0.91 10.14 1.17
CA VAL A 59 2.22 9.54 0.94
C VAL A 59 2.21 8.13 1.50
N LEU A 60 2.48 7.13 0.66
CA LEU A 60 2.71 5.74 1.10
C LEU A 60 4.19 5.43 0.97
N LEU A 61 4.76 4.84 2.02
CA LEU A 61 6.15 4.35 2.08
C LEU A 61 6.16 2.97 2.71
N ASP A 62 6.90 2.04 2.12
CA ASP A 62 7.16 0.76 2.73
C ASP A 62 8.12 0.93 3.91
N TYR A 63 7.74 0.38 5.08
CA TYR A 63 8.51 0.55 6.30
C TYR A 63 9.91 -0.02 6.17
N MET A 64 10.05 -1.19 5.53
CA MET A 64 11.34 -1.85 5.33
C MET A 64 12.31 -1.08 4.44
N ASP A 65 11.84 -0.15 3.60
CA ASP A 65 12.68 0.67 2.73
C ASP A 65 13.24 1.93 3.42
N VAL A 66 12.69 2.27 4.60
CA VAL A 66 13.04 3.49 5.36
C VAL A 66 13.42 3.24 6.82
N GLU A 67 13.35 1.98 7.30
CA GLU A 67 13.74 1.64 8.67
C GLU A 67 15.26 1.64 8.86
N GLU A 68 15.70 2.07 10.03
CA GLU A 68 17.08 1.96 10.50
C GLU A 68 17.15 1.00 11.71
N PRO A 69 18.32 0.43 12.05
CA PRO A 69 18.44 -0.44 13.21
C PRO A 69 17.90 0.19 14.49
N GLY A 70 16.95 -0.48 15.14
CA GLY A 70 16.31 0.02 16.36
C GLY A 70 15.13 0.97 16.14
N ASP A 71 14.72 1.20 14.89
CA ASP A 71 13.53 2.00 14.58
C ASP A 71 12.24 1.30 14.99
N CYS A 72 11.21 2.13 15.11
CA CYS A 72 9.81 1.71 15.14
C CYS A 72 9.01 2.63 14.21
N PRO A 73 7.86 2.17 13.67
CA PRO A 73 7.09 2.96 12.72
C PRO A 73 6.77 4.40 13.17
N PRO A 74 6.44 4.70 14.45
CA PRO A 74 6.26 6.08 14.90
C PRO A 74 7.49 6.97 14.76
N ARG A 75 8.70 6.44 15.04
CA ARG A 75 9.96 7.19 14.89
C ARG A 75 10.25 7.52 13.43
N VAL A 76 10.02 6.56 12.54
CA VAL A 76 10.18 6.78 11.09
C VAL A 76 9.20 7.86 10.60
N VAL A 77 7.93 7.80 10.99
CA VAL A 77 6.96 8.86 10.66
C VAL A 77 7.43 10.22 11.17
N GLN A 78 7.93 10.31 12.40
CA GLN A 78 8.43 11.56 12.97
C GLN A 78 9.63 12.10 12.20
N ARG A 79 10.59 11.24 11.80
CA ARG A 79 11.77 11.61 11.03
C ARG A 79 11.43 12.16 9.64
N HIS A 80 10.41 11.60 8.99
CA HIS A 80 9.98 11.99 7.64
C HIS A 80 8.87 13.04 7.62
N ARG A 81 8.38 13.49 8.78
CA ARG A 81 7.30 14.47 8.86
C ARG A 81 7.87 15.90 8.81
N PRO A 82 7.55 16.70 7.78
CA PRO A 82 7.97 18.08 7.71
C PRO A 82 7.19 18.95 8.70
N ALA A 83 7.67 20.18 8.95
CA ALA A 83 6.88 21.21 9.60
C ALA A 83 5.72 21.64 8.69
N LEU A 84 4.49 21.70 9.21
CA LEU A 84 3.28 21.87 8.42
C LEU A 84 2.38 22.94 9.03
N ILE A 85 1.73 23.73 8.15
CA ILE A 85 0.67 24.67 8.53
C ILE A 85 -0.64 23.90 8.77
N GLN A 86 -0.94 22.92 7.90
CA GLN A 86 -2.13 22.05 8.00
C GLN A 86 -1.69 20.59 8.09
N PRO A 87 -1.26 20.13 9.29
CA PRO A 87 -0.72 18.78 9.46
C PRO A 87 -1.72 17.67 9.19
N GLU A 88 -3.01 17.96 9.22
CA GLU A 88 -4.11 17.03 8.91
C GLU A 88 -4.26 16.73 7.43
N HIS A 89 -3.79 17.63 6.55
CA HIS A 89 -3.81 17.43 5.09
C HIS A 89 -2.57 16.65 4.57
N TYR A 90 -1.57 16.43 5.41
CA TYR A 90 -0.39 15.64 5.03
C TYR A 90 -0.44 14.26 5.68
N LEU A 91 -0.79 13.26 4.89
CA LEU A 91 -0.99 11.90 5.34
C LEU A 91 0.19 11.02 4.95
N LEU A 92 1.30 11.09 5.71
CA LEU A 92 2.38 10.12 5.60
C LEU A 92 1.97 8.83 6.31
N ARG A 93 1.89 7.73 5.55
CA ARG A 93 1.50 6.41 6.02
C ARG A 93 2.58 5.39 5.71
N LEU A 94 3.03 4.71 6.75
CA LEU A 94 3.96 3.59 6.60
C LEU A 94 3.18 2.30 6.45
N VAL A 95 3.53 1.55 5.43
CA VAL A 95 3.06 0.19 5.18
C VAL A 95 4.00 -0.78 5.92
N VAL A 96 3.53 -1.45 6.94
CA VAL A 96 4.35 -2.39 7.71
C VAL A 96 4.11 -3.82 7.19
N ARG A 97 5.10 -4.50 6.70
CA ARG A 97 6.49 -4.12 6.38
C ARG A 97 6.59 -3.51 4.98
N GLU A 98 5.88 -4.07 4.03
CA GLU A 98 5.71 -3.63 2.64
C GLU A 98 4.27 -3.88 2.17
N LEU A 99 3.92 -3.34 0.99
CA LEU A 99 2.55 -3.31 0.49
C LEU A 99 1.87 -4.67 0.46
N GLU A 100 2.59 -5.71 0.11
CA GLU A 100 2.06 -7.08 0.03
C GLU A 100 1.53 -7.58 1.37
N SER A 101 2.00 -7.05 2.50
CA SER A 101 1.43 -7.38 3.82
C SER A 101 -0.04 -6.97 3.93
N TRP A 102 -0.41 -5.81 3.34
CA TRP A 102 -1.80 -5.38 3.30
C TRP A 102 -2.67 -6.23 2.38
N LEU A 103 -2.09 -6.70 1.26
CA LEU A 103 -2.81 -7.59 0.33
C LEU A 103 -3.06 -8.95 0.97
N LEU A 104 -2.03 -9.53 1.61
CA LEU A 104 -2.09 -10.81 2.32
C LEU A 104 -3.07 -10.79 3.50
N ALA A 105 -3.33 -9.62 4.10
CA ALA A 105 -4.25 -9.44 5.21
C ALA A 105 -5.72 -9.74 4.85
N ASP A 106 -6.12 -9.62 3.56
CA ASP A 106 -7.39 -10.16 3.07
C ASP A 106 -7.21 -11.63 2.65
N ARG A 107 -7.00 -12.49 3.65
CA ARG A 107 -6.63 -13.90 3.50
C ARG A 107 -7.61 -14.66 2.60
N GLU A 108 -8.89 -14.43 2.78
CA GLU A 108 -9.96 -15.09 2.01
C GLU A 108 -9.91 -14.66 0.53
N ALA A 109 -9.64 -13.38 0.27
CA ALA A 109 -9.47 -12.89 -1.08
C ALA A 109 -8.23 -13.48 -1.78
N ILE A 110 -7.08 -13.50 -1.09
CA ILE A 110 -5.84 -14.12 -1.59
C ILE A 110 -6.05 -15.62 -1.87
N ALA A 111 -6.63 -16.34 -0.92
CA ALA A 111 -6.89 -17.78 -1.07
C ALA A 111 -7.78 -18.06 -2.29
N GLY A 112 -8.87 -17.32 -2.44
CA GLY A 112 -9.79 -17.43 -3.57
C GLY A 112 -9.14 -17.02 -4.90
N TRP A 113 -8.37 -15.92 -4.92
CA TRP A 113 -7.66 -15.45 -6.11
C TRP A 113 -6.61 -16.45 -6.60
N LEU A 114 -5.81 -16.98 -5.70
CA LEU A 114 -4.78 -17.97 -6.06
C LEU A 114 -5.35 -19.40 -6.23
N GLY A 115 -6.56 -19.67 -5.74
CA GLY A 115 -7.17 -21.02 -5.75
C GLY A 115 -6.42 -21.99 -4.83
N ILE A 116 -5.99 -21.55 -3.65
CA ILE A 116 -5.27 -22.34 -2.64
C ILE A 116 -6.02 -22.35 -1.31
N GLY A 117 -5.66 -23.28 -0.42
CA GLY A 117 -6.30 -23.39 0.90
C GLY A 117 -5.96 -22.19 1.80
N LEU A 118 -6.95 -21.69 2.54
CA LEU A 118 -6.82 -20.56 3.47
C LEU A 118 -5.73 -20.78 4.53
N ALA A 119 -5.55 -22.00 5.00
CA ALA A 119 -4.53 -22.34 6.00
C ALA A 119 -3.07 -22.11 5.52
N ARG A 120 -2.86 -21.88 4.21
CA ARG A 120 -1.54 -21.55 3.66
C ARG A 120 -1.22 -20.06 3.73
N ILE A 121 -2.23 -19.22 3.91
CA ILE A 121 -2.05 -17.77 4.00
C ILE A 121 -1.63 -17.41 5.43
N PRO A 122 -0.57 -16.62 5.64
CA PRO A 122 -0.13 -16.19 6.96
C PRO A 122 -1.27 -15.61 7.80
N GLU A 123 -1.30 -15.91 9.10
CA GLU A 123 -2.27 -15.34 10.02
C GLU A 123 -1.94 -13.88 10.35
N ASP A 124 -0.66 -13.59 10.54
CA ASP A 124 -0.13 -12.23 10.72
C ASP A 124 0.78 -11.84 9.55
N PRO A 125 0.24 -11.21 8.51
CA PRO A 125 1.03 -10.79 7.35
C PRO A 125 2.06 -9.69 7.65
N GLN A 126 1.86 -8.92 8.73
CA GLN A 126 2.81 -7.86 9.12
C GLN A 126 4.04 -8.43 9.88
N ALA A 127 3.98 -9.67 10.34
CA ALA A 127 5.11 -10.38 10.90
C ALA A 127 5.98 -11.08 9.82
N GLU A 128 5.49 -11.18 8.57
CA GLU A 128 6.27 -11.76 7.47
C GLU A 128 7.52 -10.91 7.20
N PRO A 129 8.72 -11.54 7.16
CA PRO A 129 9.95 -10.78 6.90
C PRO A 129 10.01 -10.18 5.50
N ASP A 130 9.44 -10.88 4.50
CA ASP A 130 9.40 -10.50 3.09
C ASP A 130 8.01 -10.88 2.53
N PRO A 131 6.99 -10.02 2.69
CA PRO A 131 5.62 -10.28 2.26
C PRO A 131 5.50 -10.46 0.75
N LYS A 132 6.29 -9.77 -0.06
CA LYS A 132 6.32 -9.91 -1.52
C LYS A 132 6.78 -11.30 -1.92
N ARG A 133 7.86 -11.78 -1.34
CA ARG A 133 8.36 -13.13 -1.54
C ARG A 133 7.36 -14.17 -1.05
N THR A 134 6.68 -13.91 0.07
CA THR A 134 5.60 -14.77 0.57
C THR A 134 4.46 -14.86 -0.43
N LEU A 135 4.00 -13.73 -1.00
CA LEU A 135 2.97 -13.73 -2.04
C LEU A 135 3.39 -14.51 -3.29
N VAL A 136 4.63 -14.33 -3.75
CA VAL A 136 5.17 -15.09 -4.89
C VAL A 136 5.24 -16.59 -4.58
N ASN A 137 5.66 -16.98 -3.38
CA ASN A 137 5.70 -18.40 -2.96
C ASN A 137 4.30 -19.01 -2.88
N LEU A 138 3.30 -18.27 -2.42
CA LEU A 138 1.91 -18.71 -2.45
C LEU A 138 1.40 -18.85 -3.90
N ALA A 139 1.79 -17.94 -4.79
CA ALA A 139 1.44 -18.02 -6.21
C ALA A 139 2.03 -19.27 -6.89
N ARG A 140 3.19 -19.79 -6.45
CA ARG A 140 3.76 -21.09 -6.92
C ARG A 140 2.80 -22.26 -6.67
N LEU A 141 2.00 -22.18 -5.61
CA LEU A 141 1.02 -23.20 -5.24
C LEU A 141 -0.32 -23.05 -5.96
N SER A 142 -0.48 -21.97 -6.73
CA SER A 142 -1.74 -21.68 -7.41
C SER A 142 -2.10 -22.79 -8.42
N ARG A 143 -3.38 -23.22 -8.36
CA ARG A 143 -3.97 -24.12 -9.37
C ARG A 143 -4.26 -23.40 -10.69
N ARG A 144 -4.28 -22.05 -10.68
CA ARG A 144 -4.51 -21.21 -11.86
C ARG A 144 -3.19 -21.00 -12.59
N ARG A 145 -2.97 -21.75 -13.65
CA ARG A 145 -1.71 -21.72 -14.42
C ARG A 145 -1.33 -20.31 -14.87
N ALA A 146 -2.27 -19.53 -15.39
CA ALA A 146 -2.03 -18.17 -15.87
C ALA A 146 -1.50 -17.24 -14.74
N LEU A 147 -2.08 -17.32 -13.53
CA LEU A 147 -1.57 -16.55 -12.39
C LEU A 147 -0.18 -16.99 -11.96
N ARG A 148 0.08 -18.28 -11.93
CA ARG A 148 1.40 -18.80 -11.59
C ARG A 148 2.46 -18.31 -12.57
N GLU A 149 2.20 -18.37 -13.88
CA GLU A 149 3.11 -17.91 -14.92
C GLU A 149 3.34 -16.38 -14.88
N ALA A 150 2.33 -15.62 -14.49
CA ALA A 150 2.39 -14.16 -14.39
C ALA A 150 3.11 -13.67 -13.13
N LEU A 151 2.86 -14.29 -11.97
CA LEU A 151 3.33 -13.82 -10.67
C LEU A 151 4.69 -14.39 -10.26
N VAL A 152 5.07 -15.57 -10.80
CA VAL A 152 6.28 -16.28 -10.39
C VAL A 152 7.39 -16.04 -11.40
N PRO A 153 8.61 -15.66 -10.95
CA PRO A 153 9.74 -15.50 -11.85
C PRO A 153 10.09 -16.82 -12.56
N ARG A 154 10.52 -16.72 -13.81
CA ARG A 154 10.95 -17.89 -14.59
C ARG A 154 12.21 -18.51 -13.97
N PRO A 155 12.35 -19.84 -14.02
CA PRO A 155 13.58 -20.49 -13.55
C PRO A 155 14.83 -19.91 -14.22
N GLY A 156 15.89 -19.68 -13.43
CA GLY A 156 17.16 -19.12 -13.92
C GLY A 156 17.17 -17.58 -14.09
N HIS A 157 16.08 -16.88 -13.84
CA HIS A 157 16.07 -15.42 -13.84
C HIS A 157 16.32 -14.87 -12.43
N ALA A 158 17.10 -13.77 -12.33
CA ALA A 158 17.37 -13.07 -11.08
C ALA A 158 16.19 -12.21 -10.57
N ALA A 159 15.09 -12.12 -11.33
CA ALA A 159 13.91 -11.35 -10.97
C ALA A 159 13.25 -11.91 -9.70
N VAL A 160 12.81 -11.02 -8.82
CA VAL A 160 12.10 -11.37 -7.57
C VAL A 160 10.66 -11.77 -7.86
N VAL A 161 10.03 -11.18 -8.88
CA VAL A 161 8.62 -11.36 -9.26
C VAL A 161 8.49 -11.82 -10.72
N GLY A 162 7.31 -12.32 -11.07
CA GLY A 162 6.99 -12.77 -12.41
C GLY A 162 6.76 -11.63 -13.40
N PRO A 163 6.66 -11.96 -14.71
CA PRO A 163 6.66 -10.96 -15.78
C PRO A 163 5.42 -10.06 -15.83
N ASP A 164 4.29 -10.47 -15.26
CA ASP A 164 3.06 -9.65 -15.18
C ASP A 164 2.59 -9.48 -13.72
N TYR A 165 3.56 -9.41 -12.78
CA TYR A 165 3.25 -9.25 -11.36
C TYR A 165 2.41 -8.00 -11.10
N VAL A 166 2.83 -6.85 -11.63
CA VAL A 166 2.14 -5.56 -11.43
C VAL A 166 0.73 -5.60 -12.05
N GLY A 167 0.57 -6.17 -13.24
CA GLY A 167 -0.73 -6.26 -13.90
C GLY A 167 -1.71 -7.14 -13.12
N GLN A 168 -1.29 -8.31 -12.66
CA GLN A 168 -2.17 -9.24 -11.93
C GLN A 168 -2.48 -8.75 -10.53
N THR A 169 -1.49 -8.21 -9.80
CA THR A 169 -1.74 -7.60 -8.48
C THR A 169 -2.61 -6.36 -8.58
N GLY A 170 -2.43 -5.55 -9.62
CA GLY A 170 -3.29 -4.40 -9.89
C GLY A 170 -4.75 -4.79 -10.09
N ARG A 171 -5.03 -5.83 -10.89
CA ARG A 171 -6.40 -6.37 -11.06
C ARG A 171 -6.97 -6.92 -9.75
N PHE A 172 -6.17 -7.68 -9.01
CA PHE A 172 -6.57 -8.18 -7.70
C PHE A 172 -6.97 -7.03 -6.76
N ILE A 173 -6.16 -5.97 -6.67
CA ILE A 173 -6.43 -4.81 -5.82
C ILE A 173 -7.72 -4.11 -6.22
N GLN A 174 -7.93 -3.89 -7.51
CA GLN A 174 -9.08 -3.15 -8.02
C GLN A 174 -10.39 -3.91 -7.91
N GLU A 175 -10.38 -5.22 -8.19
CA GLU A 175 -11.58 -6.01 -8.38
C GLU A 175 -11.95 -6.88 -7.18
N ILE A 176 -10.95 -7.38 -6.43
CA ILE A 176 -11.14 -8.45 -5.45
C ILE A 176 -10.81 -8.02 -4.02
N TRP A 177 -9.68 -7.34 -3.82
CA TRP A 177 -9.19 -6.95 -2.51
C TRP A 177 -10.15 -6.03 -1.75
N ARG A 178 -10.32 -6.28 -0.45
CA ARG A 178 -11.24 -5.57 0.44
C ARG A 178 -10.48 -4.92 1.60
N PRO A 179 -10.18 -3.61 1.53
CA PRO A 179 -9.48 -2.91 2.60
C PRO A 179 -10.16 -3.02 3.96
N ASP A 180 -11.49 -3.00 3.99
CA ASP A 180 -12.33 -3.15 5.19
C ASP A 180 -12.17 -4.51 5.90
N ARG A 181 -11.85 -5.57 5.15
CA ARG A 181 -11.51 -6.89 5.72
C ARG A 181 -10.04 -6.97 6.11
N ALA A 182 -9.15 -6.51 5.23
CA ALA A 182 -7.71 -6.55 5.42
C ALA A 182 -7.27 -5.78 6.68
N ARG A 183 -7.91 -4.62 6.98
CA ARG A 183 -7.57 -3.80 8.16
C ARG A 183 -7.64 -4.54 9.49
N ARG A 184 -8.43 -5.61 9.57
CA ARG A 184 -8.57 -6.42 10.79
C ARG A 184 -7.29 -7.19 11.15
N ARG A 185 -6.39 -7.41 10.18
CA ARG A 185 -5.13 -8.15 10.33
C ARG A 185 -3.90 -7.32 9.95
N ALA A 186 -4.09 -6.06 9.60
CA ALA A 186 -3.02 -5.14 9.24
C ALA A 186 -3.21 -3.80 9.96
N GLY A 187 -2.63 -3.67 11.16
CA GLY A 187 -2.80 -2.48 11.99
C GLY A 187 -2.27 -1.20 11.36
N SER A 188 -1.28 -1.28 10.45
CA SER A 188 -0.82 -0.10 9.69
C SER A 188 -1.85 0.33 8.64
N LEU A 189 -2.55 -0.61 8.00
CA LEU A 189 -3.66 -0.34 7.10
C LEU A 189 -4.86 0.27 7.85
N ASP A 190 -5.19 -0.30 9.01
CA ASP A 190 -6.28 0.22 9.84
C ASP A 190 -6.05 1.68 10.20
N ARG A 191 -4.85 2.03 10.69
CA ARG A 191 -4.47 3.42 10.97
C ARG A 191 -4.47 4.31 9.72
N CYS A 192 -4.17 3.77 8.54
CA CYS A 192 -4.27 4.51 7.29
C CYS A 192 -5.71 4.86 6.97
N LEU A 193 -6.63 3.88 7.01
CA LEU A 193 -8.05 4.08 6.74
C LEU A 193 -8.70 5.04 7.73
N LEU A 194 -8.39 4.91 9.04
CA LEU A 194 -8.89 5.85 10.05
C LEU A 194 -8.50 7.30 9.73
N ARG A 195 -7.26 7.53 9.28
CA ARG A 195 -6.81 8.90 8.93
C ARG A 195 -7.41 9.42 7.63
N LEU A 196 -7.74 8.54 6.67
CA LEU A 196 -8.46 8.92 5.46
C LEU A 196 -9.93 9.26 5.78
N ASP A 197 -10.57 8.49 6.66
CA ASP A 197 -11.93 8.77 7.14
C ASP A 197 -11.97 10.10 7.91
N ASP A 198 -11.01 10.36 8.81
CA ASP A 198 -10.87 11.65 9.52
C ASP A 198 -10.71 12.82 8.53
N LEU A 199 -9.88 12.65 7.49
CA LEU A 199 -9.70 13.66 6.45
C LEU A 199 -11.03 13.94 5.74
N ARG A 200 -11.73 12.89 5.28
CA ARG A 200 -13.03 13.06 4.61
C ARG A 200 -14.03 13.84 5.47
N VAL A 201 -14.17 13.48 6.75
CA VAL A 201 -15.09 14.17 7.66
C VAL A 201 -14.74 15.66 7.79
N ARG A 202 -13.46 16.02 7.86
CA ARG A 202 -13.02 17.43 7.92
C ARG A 202 -13.33 18.19 6.64
N LEU A 203 -13.10 17.55 5.48
CA LEU A 203 -13.38 18.16 4.18
C LEU A 203 -14.89 18.32 3.91
N ASP A 204 -15.74 17.45 4.48
CA ASP A 204 -17.20 17.55 4.36
C ASP A 204 -17.78 18.61 5.34
N GLY A 205 -17.07 18.94 6.42
CA GLY A 205 -17.55 19.84 7.48
C GLY A 205 -17.01 21.28 7.43
N GLY A 206 -16.12 21.60 6.52
CA GLY A 206 -15.55 22.93 6.27
C GLY A 206 -16.14 23.54 5.00
#